data_495051b41048ac29cd97ceb06732672d
#
_entry.id   495051b41048ac29cd97ceb06732672d
#
_cell.length_a   1.000
_cell.length_b   1.000
_cell.length_c   1.000
_cell.angle_alpha   90.00
_cell.angle_beta   90.00
_cell.angle_gamma   90.00
#
_symmetry.space_group_name_H-M   'P 1'
#
loop_
_entity.id
_entity.type
_entity.pdbx_description
1 polymer ?
#
loop_
_entity_poly.entity_id
_entity_poly.type
_entity_poly.pdbx_seq_one_letter_code
_entity_poly.pdbx_strand_id
1 'polypeptide(L)'
;DLFVSLDANEEQLDFPVLYASGRSGWASKEIDGPRENLHPLLDMVLEKVDPAKLDKDKPFAMLSTLLYADSFLGRSLVGKISQGTAKANQQIKAINLQGEKVDEGRLTKIFRYEGTKKVPIEIGEAGDIVIVAGLEKANVADTICDLEVNEPINATPIDPPTMAITITVNSSPLAGTEGKKLTSTQI
;
A
#
# COMPACT_ATOMS: atom_id res chain seq x y z
N ASP A 1 -32.45 -7.82 9.70
CA ASP A 1 -32.25 -8.10 11.14
C ASP A 1 -30.80 -7.84 11.59
N LEU A 2 -29.77 -8.39 10.87
CA LEU A 2 -28.37 -8.23 11.26
C LEU A 2 -27.93 -6.74 11.29
N PHE A 3 -28.22 -5.97 10.27
CA PHE A 3 -27.86 -4.54 10.21
C PHE A 3 -28.56 -3.74 11.31
N VAL A 4 -29.82 -4.05 11.62
CA VAL A 4 -30.56 -3.42 12.71
C VAL A 4 -29.90 -3.73 14.05
N SER A 5 -29.44 -4.96 14.29
CA SER A 5 -28.74 -5.34 15.52
C SER A 5 -27.32 -4.75 15.64
N LEU A 6 -26.80 -4.20 14.53
CA LEU A 6 -25.54 -3.46 14.48
C LEU A 6 -25.71 -1.94 14.46
N ASP A 7 -26.90 -1.45 14.84
CA ASP A 7 -27.25 -0.02 14.90
C ASP A 7 -27.09 0.72 13.55
N ALA A 8 -27.40 0.02 12.44
CA ALA A 8 -27.38 0.64 11.11
C ALA A 8 -28.44 1.75 11.01
N ASN A 9 -28.09 2.87 10.39
CA ASN A 9 -29.00 3.96 10.11
C ASN A 9 -29.91 3.66 8.89
N GLU A 10 -30.91 4.51 8.63
CA GLU A 10 -31.89 4.32 7.55
C GLU A 10 -31.21 4.23 6.17
N GLU A 11 -30.19 5.04 5.92
CA GLU A 11 -29.42 5.03 4.66
C GLU A 11 -28.68 3.72 4.44
N GLN A 12 -28.11 3.15 5.51
CA GLN A 12 -27.44 1.85 5.49
C GLN A 12 -28.42 0.67 5.34
N LEU A 13 -29.69 0.87 5.68
CA LEU A 13 -30.75 -0.13 5.53
C LEU A 13 -31.39 -0.11 4.14
N ASP A 14 -31.31 1.01 3.43
CA ASP A 14 -31.82 1.17 2.05
C ASP A 14 -30.73 0.76 1.03
N PHE A 15 -30.45 -0.54 0.97
CA PHE A 15 -29.48 -1.08 0.04
C PHE A 15 -30.12 -1.86 -1.10
N PRO A 16 -29.60 -1.75 -2.33
CA PRO A 16 -30.08 -2.53 -3.47
C PRO A 16 -29.74 -4.00 -3.34
N VAL A 17 -30.61 -4.86 -3.83
CA VAL A 17 -30.42 -6.31 -3.82
C VAL A 17 -30.39 -6.85 -5.24
N LEU A 18 -29.45 -7.75 -5.51
CA LEU A 18 -29.36 -8.52 -6.74
C LEU A 18 -29.34 -10.00 -6.43
N TYR A 19 -29.92 -10.78 -7.31
CA TYR A 19 -29.85 -12.23 -7.34
C TYR A 19 -28.80 -12.64 -8.36
N ALA A 20 -27.79 -13.42 -7.95
CA ALA A 20 -26.68 -13.73 -8.84
C ALA A 20 -26.13 -15.15 -8.62
N SER A 21 -25.54 -15.70 -9.67
CA SER A 21 -24.75 -16.92 -9.62
C SER A 21 -23.39 -16.69 -10.28
N GLY A 22 -22.34 -16.55 -9.47
CA GLY A 22 -20.98 -16.39 -9.98
C GLY A 22 -20.51 -17.60 -10.80
N ARG A 23 -20.92 -18.82 -10.42
CA ARG A 23 -20.59 -20.04 -11.17
C ARG A 23 -21.23 -20.07 -12.56
N SER A 24 -22.48 -19.61 -12.67
CA SER A 24 -23.24 -19.62 -13.93
C SER A 24 -23.10 -18.32 -14.71
N GLY A 25 -22.45 -17.28 -14.14
CA GLY A 25 -22.10 -16.04 -14.83
C GLY A 25 -23.31 -15.13 -15.10
N TRP A 26 -24.31 -15.07 -14.20
CA TRP A 26 -25.46 -14.19 -14.36
C TRP A 26 -25.80 -13.41 -13.09
N ALA A 27 -26.47 -12.27 -13.27
CA ALA A 27 -27.10 -11.49 -12.22
C ALA A 27 -28.45 -10.92 -12.70
N SER A 28 -29.40 -10.76 -11.79
CA SER A 28 -30.72 -10.20 -12.08
C SER A 28 -31.22 -9.32 -10.91
N LYS A 29 -32.05 -8.33 -11.22
CA LYS A 29 -32.72 -7.49 -10.21
C LYS A 29 -33.89 -8.24 -9.54
N GLU A 30 -34.43 -9.24 -10.17
CA GLU A 30 -35.56 -10.04 -9.70
C GLU A 30 -35.16 -11.50 -9.54
N ILE A 31 -35.79 -12.21 -8.59
CA ILE A 31 -35.49 -13.62 -8.29
C ILE A 31 -35.76 -14.53 -9.48
N ASP A 32 -36.82 -14.23 -10.25
CA ASP A 32 -37.23 -14.97 -11.45
C ASP A 32 -36.87 -14.21 -12.75
N GLY A 33 -36.00 -13.20 -12.64
CA GLY A 33 -35.57 -12.39 -13.77
C GLY A 33 -34.60 -13.10 -14.73
N PRO A 34 -34.22 -12.44 -15.82
CA PRO A 34 -33.34 -13.00 -16.83
C PRO A 34 -31.97 -13.37 -16.27
N ARG A 35 -31.45 -14.55 -16.69
CA ARG A 35 -30.18 -15.12 -16.23
C ARG A 35 -29.15 -15.17 -17.37
N GLU A 36 -28.84 -14.03 -17.96
CA GLU A 36 -28.05 -13.94 -19.19
C GLU A 36 -26.55 -13.68 -18.94
N ASN A 37 -26.24 -12.69 -18.11
CA ASN A 37 -24.87 -12.25 -17.87
C ASN A 37 -24.73 -11.51 -16.53
N LEU A 38 -23.52 -11.04 -16.21
CA LEU A 38 -23.22 -10.26 -15.00
C LEU A 38 -23.37 -8.74 -15.17
N HIS A 39 -23.83 -8.24 -16.31
CA HIS A 39 -23.97 -6.79 -16.53
C HIS A 39 -24.81 -6.09 -15.46
N PRO A 40 -25.98 -6.64 -15.01
CA PRO A 40 -26.76 -5.98 -13.96
C PRO A 40 -25.99 -5.74 -12.65
N LEU A 41 -25.04 -6.65 -12.31
CA LEU A 41 -24.15 -6.48 -11.16
C LEU A 41 -23.11 -5.39 -11.41
N LEU A 42 -22.47 -5.39 -12.56
CA LEU A 42 -21.44 -4.41 -12.91
C LEU A 42 -22.03 -2.99 -13.03
N ASP A 43 -23.21 -2.87 -13.63
CA ASP A 43 -23.95 -1.61 -13.75
C ASP A 43 -24.32 -1.04 -12.37
N MET A 44 -24.75 -1.92 -11.45
CA MET A 44 -25.06 -1.51 -10.08
C MET A 44 -23.80 -1.06 -9.32
N VAL A 45 -22.68 -1.73 -9.51
CA VAL A 45 -21.38 -1.29 -8.93
C VAL A 45 -21.03 0.11 -9.44
N LEU A 46 -21.15 0.35 -10.75
CA LEU A 46 -20.88 1.68 -11.33
C LEU A 46 -21.84 2.76 -10.83
N GLU A 47 -23.09 2.39 -10.52
CA GLU A 47 -24.09 3.33 -10.01
C GLU A 47 -23.91 3.66 -8.52
N LYS A 48 -23.57 2.66 -7.70
CA LYS A 48 -23.63 2.76 -6.23
C LYS A 48 -22.27 2.92 -5.54
N VAL A 49 -21.18 2.60 -6.23
CA VAL A 49 -19.83 2.74 -5.68
C VAL A 49 -19.20 4.02 -6.20
N ASP A 50 -18.93 4.94 -5.30
CA ASP A 50 -18.22 6.17 -5.65
C ASP A 50 -16.83 5.85 -6.21
N PRO A 51 -16.42 6.52 -7.29
CA PRO A 51 -15.05 6.39 -7.79
C PRO A 51 -14.04 6.93 -6.77
N ALA A 52 -12.84 6.37 -6.78
CA ALA A 52 -11.77 6.87 -5.94
C ALA A 52 -11.50 8.36 -6.22
N LYS A 53 -11.48 9.18 -5.17
CA LYS A 53 -11.12 10.60 -5.28
C LYS A 53 -9.61 10.70 -5.46
N LEU A 54 -9.16 10.80 -6.69
CA LEU A 54 -7.77 10.88 -7.08
C LEU A 54 -7.47 12.29 -7.60
N ASP A 55 -6.51 12.96 -6.98
CA ASP A 55 -6.06 14.28 -7.39
C ASP A 55 -4.63 14.18 -7.93
N LYS A 56 -4.51 14.18 -9.27
CA LYS A 56 -3.22 14.04 -9.97
C LYS A 56 -2.44 15.34 -10.05
N ASP A 57 -3.12 16.48 -9.85
CA ASP A 57 -2.53 17.83 -10.01
C ASP A 57 -1.88 18.33 -8.72
N LYS A 58 -2.15 17.67 -7.59
CA LYS A 58 -1.49 17.97 -6.33
C LYS A 58 -0.03 17.49 -6.30
N PRO A 59 0.79 18.04 -5.40
CA PRO A 59 2.11 17.50 -5.11
C PRO A 59 2.05 16.02 -4.74
N PHE A 60 3.05 15.25 -5.17
CA PHE A 60 3.13 13.82 -4.90
C PHE A 60 3.10 13.53 -3.41
N ALA A 61 2.24 12.59 -3.01
CA ALA A 61 2.26 11.99 -1.68
C ALA A 61 1.72 10.55 -1.71
N MET A 62 2.43 9.64 -1.04
CA MET A 62 2.04 8.25 -0.82
C MET A 62 2.26 7.85 0.63
N LEU A 63 1.39 7.01 1.16
CA LEU A 63 1.57 6.36 2.45
C LEU A 63 2.37 5.06 2.27
N SER A 64 3.48 4.95 2.99
CA SER A 64 4.25 3.71 3.06
C SER A 64 3.52 2.68 3.92
N THR A 65 3.17 1.53 3.34
CA THR A 65 2.43 0.46 4.03
C THR A 65 3.27 -0.78 4.27
N LEU A 66 4.31 -1.01 3.45
CA LEU A 66 5.21 -2.15 3.58
C LEU A 66 6.65 -1.70 3.33
N LEU A 67 7.55 -2.33 4.09
CA LEU A 67 8.98 -2.24 3.88
C LEU A 67 9.47 -3.51 3.20
N TYR A 68 10.22 -3.35 2.13
CA TYR A 68 10.81 -4.42 1.36
C TYR A 68 12.32 -4.23 1.26
N ALA A 69 13.08 -5.27 1.51
CA ALA A 69 14.53 -5.26 1.31
C ALA A 69 14.88 -6.02 0.03
N ASP A 70 15.50 -5.32 -0.91
CA ASP A 70 15.97 -5.88 -2.17
C ASP A 70 17.49 -5.92 -2.16
N SER A 71 18.09 -7.03 -2.62
CA SER A 71 19.55 -7.21 -2.60
C SER A 71 20.30 -6.20 -3.51
N PHE A 72 19.62 -5.63 -4.51
CA PHE A 72 20.21 -4.67 -5.46
C PHE A 72 19.79 -3.22 -5.20
N LEU A 73 18.54 -3.03 -4.76
CA LEU A 73 17.96 -1.71 -4.55
C LEU A 73 18.07 -1.23 -3.11
N GLY A 74 18.40 -2.16 -2.20
CA GLY A 74 18.39 -1.89 -0.78
C GLY A 74 16.97 -1.74 -0.24
N ARG A 75 16.78 -0.73 0.61
CA ARG A 75 15.50 -0.42 1.25
C ARG A 75 14.51 0.10 0.23
N SER A 76 13.36 -0.53 0.14
CA SER A 76 12.26 -0.15 -0.75
C SER A 76 10.96 -0.08 0.02
N LEU A 77 10.13 0.91 -0.29
CA LEU A 77 8.86 1.17 0.38
C LEU A 77 7.72 0.93 -0.59
N VAL A 78 6.69 0.23 -0.13
CA VAL A 78 5.49 -0.06 -0.92
C VAL A 78 4.33 0.74 -0.37
N GLY A 79 3.57 1.34 -1.25
CA GLY A 79 2.39 2.10 -0.85
C GLY A 79 1.52 2.51 -2.03
N LYS A 80 0.33 3.02 -1.71
CA LYS A 80 -0.56 3.62 -2.69
C LYS A 80 -0.26 5.11 -2.79
N ILE A 81 -0.10 5.61 -4.01
CA ILE A 81 -0.04 7.05 -4.27
C ILE A 81 -1.43 7.64 -3.98
N SER A 82 -1.51 8.50 -2.98
CA SER A 82 -2.77 9.13 -2.56
C SER A 82 -3.11 10.34 -3.41
N GLN A 83 -2.09 11.07 -3.84
CA GLN A 83 -2.21 12.25 -4.69
C GLN A 83 -0.95 12.49 -5.51
N GLY A 84 -1.10 13.27 -6.57
CA GLY A 84 0.00 13.71 -7.41
C GLY A 84 0.58 12.61 -8.28
N THR A 85 1.80 12.82 -8.71
CA THR A 85 2.53 11.95 -9.63
C THR A 85 3.96 11.76 -9.17
N ALA A 86 4.38 10.51 -8.97
CA ALA A 86 5.75 10.14 -8.68
C ALA A 86 6.54 9.98 -9.98
N LYS A 87 7.71 10.59 -10.09
CA LYS A 87 8.60 10.47 -11.25
C LYS A 87 9.96 9.93 -10.84
N ALA A 88 10.54 9.07 -11.65
CA ALA A 88 11.91 8.62 -11.44
C ALA A 88 12.89 9.81 -11.39
N ASN A 89 13.87 9.76 -10.50
CA ASN A 89 14.85 10.81 -10.22
C ASN A 89 14.33 12.09 -9.57
N GLN A 90 13.05 12.14 -9.17
CA GLN A 90 12.45 13.25 -8.43
C GLN A 90 13.06 13.36 -7.02
N GLN A 91 13.20 14.58 -6.52
CA GLN A 91 13.55 14.83 -5.11
C GLN A 91 12.33 14.60 -4.24
N ILE A 92 12.48 13.81 -3.19
CA ILE A 92 11.41 13.44 -2.26
C ILE A 92 11.91 13.51 -0.83
N LYS A 93 10.97 13.61 0.09
CA LYS A 93 11.19 13.44 1.52
C LYS A 93 10.24 12.43 2.13
N ALA A 94 10.58 11.93 3.30
CA ALA A 94 9.70 11.19 4.18
C ALA A 94 9.37 12.02 5.40
N ILE A 95 8.10 12.07 5.78
CA ILE A 95 7.62 12.69 7.02
C ILE A 95 6.86 11.65 7.85
N ASN A 96 7.06 11.69 9.17
CA ASN A 96 6.35 10.82 10.10
C ASN A 96 4.92 11.31 10.36
N LEU A 97 4.15 10.58 11.16
CA LEU A 97 2.78 10.94 11.54
C LEU A 97 2.66 12.29 12.30
N GLN A 98 3.76 12.76 12.89
CA GLN A 98 3.84 14.06 13.55
C GLN A 98 4.18 15.22 12.60
N GLY A 99 4.43 14.91 11.31
CA GLY A 99 4.84 15.88 10.31
C GLY A 99 6.33 16.21 10.33
N GLU A 100 7.14 15.51 11.13
CA GLU A 100 8.57 15.71 11.19
C GLU A 100 9.27 15.00 10.03
N LYS A 101 10.26 15.69 9.44
CA LYS A 101 11.07 15.09 8.37
C LYS A 101 11.98 13.99 8.93
N VAL A 102 11.79 12.77 8.45
CA VAL A 102 12.57 11.58 8.82
C VAL A 102 13.74 11.37 7.86
N ASP A 103 13.50 11.61 6.57
CA ASP A 103 14.47 11.35 5.51
C ASP A 103 14.27 12.29 4.32
N GLU A 104 15.31 12.46 3.51
CA GLU A 104 15.24 13.18 2.25
C GLU A 104 16.20 12.54 1.26
N GLY A 105 15.76 12.37 0.03
CA GLY A 105 16.56 11.73 -0.98
C GLY A 105 15.99 11.90 -2.37
N ARG A 106 16.46 11.06 -3.28
CA ARG A 106 15.99 11.01 -4.65
C ARG A 106 15.29 9.68 -4.90
N LEU A 107 14.13 9.71 -5.52
CA LEU A 107 13.38 8.53 -5.94
C LEU A 107 14.13 7.85 -7.08
N THR A 108 14.99 6.88 -6.75
CA THR A 108 15.92 6.27 -7.72
C THR A 108 15.22 5.32 -8.69
N LYS A 109 14.23 4.58 -8.19
CA LYS A 109 13.45 3.61 -8.99
C LYS A 109 12.01 3.55 -8.50
N ILE A 110 11.11 3.34 -9.46
CA ILE A 110 9.71 3.06 -9.21
C ILE A 110 9.37 1.74 -9.90
N PHE A 111 8.61 0.89 -9.22
CA PHE A 111 8.08 -0.35 -9.79
C PHE A 111 6.59 -0.47 -9.48
N ARG A 112 5.89 -1.21 -10.31
CA ARG A 112 4.55 -1.72 -10.02
C ARG A 112 4.48 -3.21 -10.28
N TYR A 113 3.47 -3.86 -9.74
CA TYR A 113 3.18 -5.24 -10.08
C TYR A 113 2.21 -5.30 -11.26
N GLU A 114 2.57 -6.10 -12.27
CA GLU A 114 1.70 -6.53 -13.36
C GLU A 114 1.48 -8.04 -13.22
N GLY A 115 0.33 -8.41 -12.64
CA GLY A 115 0.12 -9.76 -12.14
C GLY A 115 1.11 -10.07 -11.01
N THR A 116 1.98 -11.06 -11.20
CA THR A 116 3.03 -11.44 -10.23
C THR A 116 4.41 -10.85 -10.54
N LYS A 117 4.55 -10.13 -11.65
CA LYS A 117 5.84 -9.57 -12.08
C LYS A 117 6.03 -8.14 -11.60
N LYS A 118 7.19 -7.88 -11.03
CA LYS A 118 7.64 -6.53 -10.67
C LYS A 118 8.21 -5.85 -11.93
N VAL A 119 7.56 -4.79 -12.39
CA VAL A 119 7.90 -4.07 -13.63
C VAL A 119 8.37 -2.65 -13.27
N PRO A 120 9.55 -2.20 -13.76
CA PRO A 120 9.98 -0.82 -13.58
C PRO A 120 9.10 0.13 -14.40
N ILE A 121 8.78 1.27 -13.80
CA ILE A 121 8.04 2.36 -14.44
C ILE A 121 8.75 3.69 -14.21
N GLU A 122 8.57 4.63 -15.13
CA GLU A 122 9.13 5.98 -15.00
C GLU A 122 8.21 6.93 -14.25
N ILE A 123 6.91 6.67 -14.30
CA ILE A 123 5.87 7.53 -13.73
C ILE A 123 4.84 6.65 -13.03
N GLY A 124 4.49 7.00 -11.78
CA GLY A 124 3.36 6.46 -11.05
C GLY A 124 2.38 7.57 -10.73
N GLU A 125 1.07 7.34 -10.87
CA GLU A 125 0.03 8.34 -10.67
C GLU A 125 -0.82 8.05 -9.44
N ALA A 126 -1.54 9.07 -8.96
CA ALA A 126 -2.51 8.90 -7.88
C ALA A 126 -3.45 7.71 -8.15
N GLY A 127 -3.54 6.81 -7.16
CA GLY A 127 -4.27 5.54 -7.26
C GLY A 127 -3.38 4.32 -7.50
N ASP A 128 -2.19 4.47 -8.05
CA ASP A 128 -1.26 3.36 -8.28
C ASP A 128 -0.68 2.84 -6.95
N ILE A 129 -0.50 1.52 -6.88
CA ILE A 129 0.29 0.88 -5.83
C ILE A 129 1.70 0.66 -6.39
N VAL A 130 2.67 1.32 -5.79
CA VAL A 130 4.04 1.33 -6.28
C VAL A 130 5.04 0.90 -5.22
N ILE A 131 6.19 0.45 -5.70
CA ILE A 131 7.38 0.21 -4.89
C ILE A 131 8.37 1.31 -5.23
N VAL A 132 8.80 2.07 -4.25
CA VAL A 132 9.76 3.16 -4.41
C VAL A 132 11.06 2.88 -3.67
N ALA A 133 12.18 3.25 -4.26
CA ALA A 133 13.50 3.14 -3.68
C ALA A 133 14.21 4.49 -3.71
N GLY A 134 15.12 4.74 -2.74
CA GLY A 134 15.91 5.96 -2.69
C GLY A 134 15.87 6.70 -1.35
N LEU A 135 15.19 6.12 -0.35
CA LEU A 135 15.19 6.60 1.03
C LEU A 135 15.77 5.51 1.94
N GLU A 136 16.64 5.89 2.87
CA GLU A 136 17.34 4.96 3.75
C GLU A 136 16.70 4.80 5.13
N LYS A 137 16.10 5.88 5.66
CA LYS A 137 15.57 5.93 7.02
C LYS A 137 14.06 5.85 7.08
N ALA A 138 13.36 6.14 5.96
CA ALA A 138 11.91 6.09 5.89
C ALA A 138 11.37 4.71 6.26
N ASN A 139 10.20 4.68 6.91
CA ASN A 139 9.62 3.46 7.48
C ASN A 139 8.16 3.28 7.08
N VAL A 140 7.55 2.19 7.56
CA VAL A 140 6.11 1.97 7.46
C VAL A 140 5.36 3.05 8.25
N ALA A 141 4.21 3.48 7.76
CA ALA A 141 3.40 4.61 8.21
C ALA A 141 3.98 6.01 7.95
N ASP A 142 5.19 6.12 7.41
CA ASP A 142 5.69 7.42 6.94
C ASP A 142 5.02 7.82 5.62
N THR A 143 4.84 9.12 5.42
CA THR A 143 4.41 9.70 4.16
C THR A 143 5.61 10.04 3.30
N ILE A 144 5.70 9.42 2.13
CA ILE A 144 6.71 9.74 1.12
C ILE A 144 6.11 10.79 0.19
N CYS A 145 6.76 11.93 0.04
CA CYS A 145 6.15 13.05 -0.67
C CYS A 145 7.17 14.02 -1.29
N ASP A 146 6.64 14.95 -2.09
CA ASP A 146 7.37 16.10 -2.58
C ASP A 146 7.85 17.01 -1.42
N LEU A 147 8.92 17.78 -1.67
CA LEU A 147 9.54 18.63 -0.65
C LEU A 147 8.58 19.70 -0.08
N GLU A 148 7.59 20.13 -0.84
CA GLU A 148 6.61 21.14 -0.44
C GLU A 148 5.46 20.61 0.43
N VAL A 149 5.23 19.27 0.47
CA VAL A 149 4.19 18.66 1.29
C VAL A 149 4.64 18.63 2.75
N ASN A 150 3.85 19.21 3.65
CA ASN A 150 4.17 19.27 5.08
C ASN A 150 3.15 18.53 5.96
N GLU A 151 2.02 18.14 5.38
CA GLU A 151 0.98 17.41 6.10
C GLU A 151 1.11 15.91 5.82
N PRO A 152 1.27 15.06 6.85
CA PRO A 152 1.33 13.61 6.66
C PRO A 152 -0.04 13.07 6.27
N ILE A 153 -0.03 11.99 5.48
CA ILE A 153 -1.23 11.21 5.22
C ILE A 153 -1.62 10.50 6.51
N ASN A 154 -2.89 10.62 6.89
CA ASN A 154 -3.40 9.98 8.09
C ASN A 154 -3.27 8.45 8.00
N ALA A 155 -2.66 7.85 9.01
CA ALA A 155 -2.48 6.40 9.10
C ALA A 155 -2.67 5.94 10.55
N THR A 156 -3.05 4.68 10.71
CA THR A 156 -3.12 4.08 12.05
C THR A 156 -1.69 3.95 12.60
N PRO A 157 -1.42 4.45 13.81
CA PRO A 157 -0.12 4.26 14.46
C PRO A 157 0.21 2.77 14.59
N ILE A 158 1.49 2.44 14.39
CA ILE A 158 2.00 1.09 14.62
C ILE A 158 2.49 1.03 16.05
N ASP A 159 2.05 0.02 16.79
CA ASP A 159 2.53 -0.21 18.16
C ASP A 159 4.04 -0.42 18.18
N PRO A 160 4.74 0.13 19.17
CA PRO A 160 6.18 -0.10 19.31
C PRO A 160 6.47 -1.59 19.57
N PRO A 161 7.64 -2.08 19.16
CA PRO A 161 8.01 -3.47 19.41
C PRO A 161 8.07 -3.76 20.92
N THR A 162 7.44 -4.87 21.33
CA THR A 162 7.37 -5.30 22.74
C THR A 162 8.62 -6.09 23.17
N MET A 163 9.41 -6.56 22.21
CA MET A 163 10.65 -7.32 22.46
C MET A 163 11.79 -6.81 21.58
N ALA A 164 12.99 -6.84 22.12
CA ALA A 164 14.22 -6.58 21.37
C ALA A 164 15.14 -7.80 21.46
N ILE A 165 15.84 -8.13 20.36
CA ILE A 165 16.89 -9.13 20.33
C ILE A 165 18.19 -8.47 19.91
N THR A 166 19.29 -8.94 20.47
CA THR A 166 20.62 -8.50 20.05
C THR A 166 21.27 -9.62 19.25
N ILE A 167 21.67 -9.31 18.03
CA ILE A 167 22.41 -10.22 17.16
C ILE A 167 23.86 -9.78 17.15
N THR A 168 24.77 -10.68 17.56
CA THR A 168 26.20 -10.40 17.63
C THR A 168 27.00 -11.52 16.99
N VAL A 169 28.27 -11.25 16.73
CA VAL A 169 29.21 -12.30 16.29
C VAL A 169 29.30 -13.43 17.32
N ASN A 170 29.32 -14.66 16.85
CA ASN A 170 29.51 -15.80 17.76
C ASN A 170 30.93 -15.83 18.31
N SER A 171 31.10 -15.43 19.57
CA SER A 171 32.37 -15.47 20.31
C SER A 171 32.59 -16.76 21.10
N SER A 172 31.72 -17.77 20.92
CA SER A 172 31.87 -19.08 21.59
C SER A 172 33.14 -19.79 21.15
N PRO A 173 33.80 -20.57 22.04
CA PRO A 173 34.92 -21.46 21.68
C PRO A 173 34.57 -22.48 20.58
N LEU A 174 33.28 -22.74 20.35
CA LEU A 174 32.77 -23.64 19.32
C LEU A 174 32.42 -22.89 18.02
N ALA A 175 32.72 -21.60 17.93
CA ALA A 175 32.46 -20.81 16.72
C ALA A 175 33.24 -21.42 15.54
N GLY A 176 32.50 -21.64 14.41
CA GLY A 176 33.09 -22.23 13.19
C GLY A 176 32.97 -23.73 13.06
N THR A 177 32.50 -24.45 14.07
CA THR A 177 32.20 -25.89 13.97
C THR A 177 30.93 -26.15 13.17
N GLU A 178 29.93 -25.26 13.30
CA GLU A 178 28.68 -25.27 12.53
C GLU A 178 28.45 -23.89 11.95
N GLY A 179 28.42 -23.78 10.61
CA GLY A 179 28.23 -22.52 9.88
C GLY A 179 29.52 -21.76 9.61
N LYS A 180 29.57 -21.05 8.51
CA LYS A 180 30.73 -20.31 7.99
C LYS A 180 30.58 -18.78 8.03
N LYS A 181 29.41 -18.25 8.41
CA LYS A 181 29.12 -16.81 8.45
C LYS A 181 29.31 -16.30 9.88
N LEU A 182 30.53 -15.90 10.22
CA LEU A 182 30.95 -15.60 11.59
C LEU A 182 31.34 -14.14 11.83
N THR A 183 31.44 -13.33 10.78
CA THR A 183 31.87 -11.94 10.90
C THR A 183 30.65 -11.00 10.94
N SER A 184 30.83 -9.82 11.56
CA SER A 184 29.80 -8.78 11.64
C SER A 184 29.27 -8.33 10.27
N THR A 185 30.06 -8.49 9.22
CA THR A 185 29.68 -8.16 7.83
C THR A 185 28.83 -9.26 7.18
N GLN A 186 28.76 -10.44 7.81
CA GLN A 186 28.05 -11.61 7.27
C GLN A 186 26.76 -11.92 8.06
N ILE A 187 26.54 -11.20 9.17
CA ILE A 187 25.32 -11.21 9.99
C ILE A 187 24.43 -10.06 9.58
#